data_3a8edecc9423ba8c81e425a4eabe6b8f
#
_entry.id   3a8edecc9423ba8c81e425a4eabe6b8f
#
_cell.length_a   1.000
_cell.length_b   1.000
_cell.length_c   1.000
_cell.angle_alpha   90.00
_cell.angle_beta   90.00
_cell.angle_gamma   90.00
#
_symmetry.space_group_name_H-M   'P 1'
#
loop_
_entity.id
_entity.type
_entity.pdbx_description
1 polymer ?
#
loop_
_entity_poly.entity_id
_entity_poly.type
_entity_poly.pdbx_seq_one_letter_code
_entity_poly.pdbx_strand_id
1 'polypeptide(L)'
;REVIKKKITLIDYENIRDVSGEGYRYLGFGRFAGIIGTYNTLNLYIKLYNKQPLSRVFEINNYEQIKKIISKQNFNKIKILLTGSGRASKGAIEMLKHANIKQVSINDYLNNKYSEAIFSNISAKEHIERKDGKDISKVKNYLFDTDIFIACHYWDPKFPKLFFPKHINEFK
;
A
#
# COMPACT_ATOMS: atom_id res chain seq x y z
N ARG A 1 -14.34 14.20 -25.48
CA ARG A 1 -15.15 14.71 -26.62
C ARG A 1 -14.53 15.97 -27.23
N GLU A 2 -14.10 16.97 -26.45
CA GLU A 2 -13.54 18.23 -26.96
C GLU A 2 -12.23 18.06 -27.76
N VAL A 3 -11.34 17.17 -27.33
CA VAL A 3 -10.09 16.83 -28.03
C VAL A 3 -10.39 16.29 -29.43
N ILE A 4 -11.38 15.41 -29.56
CA ILE A 4 -11.80 14.83 -30.83
C ILE A 4 -12.40 15.93 -31.74
N LYS A 5 -13.28 16.79 -31.22
CA LYS A 5 -13.89 17.91 -31.99
C LYS A 5 -12.85 18.86 -32.53
N LYS A 6 -11.82 19.13 -31.73
CA LYS A 6 -10.73 20.08 -32.12
C LYS A 6 -9.63 19.40 -32.94
N LYS A 7 -9.77 18.12 -33.29
CA LYS A 7 -8.76 17.32 -34.02
C LYS A 7 -7.35 17.40 -33.41
N ILE A 8 -7.28 17.45 -32.10
CA ILE A 8 -6.01 17.50 -31.36
C ILE A 8 -5.42 16.07 -31.30
N THR A 9 -4.14 15.95 -31.62
CA THR A 9 -3.40 14.72 -31.39
C THR A 9 -3.09 14.60 -29.90
N LEU A 10 -3.66 13.59 -29.23
CA LEU A 10 -3.42 13.27 -27.83
C LEU A 10 -2.63 11.97 -27.74
N ILE A 11 -1.46 12.03 -27.12
CA ILE A 11 -0.63 10.85 -26.85
C ILE A 11 -0.69 10.55 -25.36
N ASP A 12 -1.39 9.47 -24.99
CA ASP A 12 -1.41 8.97 -23.61
C ASP A 12 -0.19 8.10 -23.37
N TYR A 13 0.85 8.66 -22.78
CA TYR A 13 2.10 7.97 -22.52
C TYR A 13 1.95 6.83 -21.48
N GLU A 14 0.93 6.84 -20.63
CA GLU A 14 0.64 5.73 -19.72
C GLU A 14 0.13 4.48 -20.45
N ASN A 15 -0.38 4.64 -21.67
CA ASN A 15 -0.83 3.55 -22.52
C ASN A 15 0.22 3.04 -23.50
N ILE A 16 1.44 3.58 -23.47
CA ILE A 16 2.55 3.03 -24.24
C ILE A 16 2.92 1.68 -23.68
N ARG A 17 2.73 0.63 -24.52
CA ARG A 17 2.94 -0.77 -24.12
C ARG A 17 4.05 -1.38 -24.96
N ASP A 18 4.63 -2.45 -24.41
CA ASP A 18 5.55 -3.27 -25.14
C ASP A 18 4.84 -3.93 -26.35
N VAL A 19 5.49 -3.86 -27.51
CA VAL A 19 5.03 -4.51 -28.75
C VAL A 19 5.38 -6.00 -28.80
N SER A 20 6.20 -6.51 -27.88
CA SER A 20 6.61 -7.92 -27.82
C SER A 20 5.52 -8.91 -27.37
N GLY A 21 4.28 -8.42 -27.12
CA GLY A 21 3.09 -9.25 -26.96
C GLY A 21 2.59 -9.47 -25.53
N GLU A 22 3.35 -9.15 -24.50
CA GLU A 22 2.88 -9.29 -23.11
C GLU A 22 2.10 -8.06 -22.58
N GLY A 23 2.05 -6.97 -23.35
CA GLY A 23 1.23 -5.81 -23.06
C GLY A 23 1.60 -5.04 -21.81
N TYR A 24 2.83 -5.18 -21.31
CA TYR A 24 3.31 -4.40 -20.17
C TYR A 24 3.39 -2.91 -20.51
N ARG A 25 2.93 -2.05 -19.60
CA ARG A 25 3.13 -0.62 -19.74
C ARG A 25 4.59 -0.27 -19.45
N TYR A 26 5.23 0.46 -20.38
CA TYR A 26 6.58 0.98 -20.17
C TYR A 26 6.62 1.98 -19.02
N LEU A 27 5.65 2.88 -18.99
CA LEU A 27 5.52 3.90 -17.96
C LEU A 27 4.42 3.53 -16.98
N GLY A 28 4.67 3.80 -15.71
CA GLY A 28 3.67 3.56 -14.67
C GLY A 28 4.15 4.08 -13.33
N PHE A 29 3.32 4.90 -12.72
CA PHE A 29 3.61 5.59 -11.46
C PHE A 29 3.29 4.76 -10.21
N GLY A 30 3.00 3.46 -10.35
CA GLY A 30 2.62 2.60 -9.22
C GLY A 30 3.62 2.63 -8.05
N ARG A 31 4.94 2.62 -8.34
CA ARG A 31 5.95 2.74 -7.27
C ARG A 31 5.80 4.04 -6.49
N PHE A 32 5.65 5.16 -7.17
CA PHE A 32 5.46 6.46 -6.51
C PHE A 32 4.13 6.53 -5.77
N ALA A 33 3.06 5.95 -6.30
CA ALA A 33 1.78 5.84 -5.58
C ALA A 33 1.95 5.11 -4.26
N GLY A 34 2.71 4.00 -4.24
CA GLY A 34 3.04 3.29 -3.01
C GLY A 34 3.86 4.11 -2.01
N ILE A 35 4.91 4.78 -2.49
CA ILE A 35 5.76 5.66 -1.68
C ILE A 35 4.91 6.76 -1.02
N ILE A 36 4.17 7.53 -1.83
CA ILE A 36 3.41 8.69 -1.35
C ILE A 36 2.23 8.26 -0.49
N GLY A 37 1.51 7.20 -0.90
CA GLY A 37 0.41 6.65 -0.11
C GLY A 37 0.86 6.22 1.28
N THR A 38 1.99 5.53 1.37
CA THR A 38 2.55 5.09 2.66
C THR A 38 3.03 6.27 3.50
N TYR A 39 3.75 7.24 2.91
CA TYR A 39 4.15 8.45 3.61
C TYR A 39 2.94 9.18 4.21
N ASN A 40 1.89 9.38 3.41
CA ASN A 40 0.66 10.05 3.87
C ASN A 40 -0.05 9.24 4.97
N THR A 41 -0.05 7.92 4.88
CA THR A 41 -0.62 7.05 5.91
C THR A 41 0.13 7.18 7.23
N LEU A 42 1.46 7.16 7.20
CA LEU A 42 2.30 7.36 8.39
C LEU A 42 2.14 8.78 8.97
N ASN A 43 2.02 9.79 8.12
CA ASN A 43 1.74 11.15 8.54
C ASN A 43 0.36 11.28 9.21
N LEU A 44 -0.66 10.61 8.68
CA LEU A 44 -1.98 10.55 9.31
C LEU A 44 -1.92 9.87 10.68
N TYR A 45 -1.19 8.77 10.79
CA TYR A 45 -0.96 8.09 12.06
C TYR A 45 -0.31 9.01 13.09
N ILE A 46 0.76 9.73 12.71
CA ILE A 46 1.43 10.74 13.56
C ILE A 46 0.41 11.78 14.06
N LYS A 47 -0.43 12.30 13.16
CA LYS A 47 -1.46 13.30 13.48
C LYS A 47 -2.51 12.75 14.45
N LEU A 48 -2.96 11.51 14.28
CA LEU A 48 -3.96 10.87 15.15
C LEU A 48 -3.46 10.72 16.60
N TYR A 49 -2.16 10.58 16.79
CA TYR A 49 -1.54 10.49 18.12
C TYR A 49 -1.04 11.86 18.64
N ASN A 50 -1.64 12.97 18.16
CA ASN A 50 -1.38 14.35 18.60
C ASN A 50 0.10 14.78 18.51
N LYS A 51 0.87 14.20 17.57
CA LYS A 51 2.21 14.63 17.23
C LYS A 51 2.16 15.66 16.11
N GLN A 52 3.20 16.47 16.00
CA GLN A 52 3.30 17.44 14.91
C GLN A 52 3.31 16.71 13.55
N PRO A 53 2.36 17.01 12.64
CA PRO A 53 2.31 16.42 11.33
C PRO A 53 3.57 16.70 10.51
N LEU A 54 3.92 15.76 9.65
CA LEU A 54 4.99 15.96 8.68
C LEU A 54 4.54 16.92 7.57
N SER A 55 5.51 17.54 6.89
CA SER A 55 5.26 18.34 5.69
C SER A 55 4.49 17.53 4.65
N ARG A 56 3.57 18.18 3.94
CA ARG A 56 2.86 17.54 2.83
C ARG A 56 3.83 17.28 1.68
N VAL A 57 3.62 16.18 0.95
CA VAL A 57 4.55 15.76 -0.11
C VAL A 57 4.78 16.84 -1.16
N PHE A 58 3.77 17.62 -1.51
CA PHE A 58 3.90 18.70 -2.52
C PHE A 58 4.70 19.92 -2.01
N GLU A 59 4.97 20.01 -0.71
CA GLU A 59 5.81 21.03 -0.09
C GLU A 59 7.29 20.57 -0.04
N ILE A 60 7.57 19.33 -0.43
CA ILE A 60 8.90 18.72 -0.36
C ILE A 60 9.52 18.69 -1.75
N ASN A 61 10.74 19.23 -1.89
CA ASN A 61 11.35 19.45 -3.20
C ASN A 61 11.74 18.17 -3.95
N ASN A 62 12.09 17.09 -3.24
CA ASN A 62 12.55 15.86 -3.89
C ASN A 62 12.40 14.63 -2.98
N TYR A 63 12.60 13.45 -3.57
CA TYR A 63 12.46 12.18 -2.88
C TYR A 63 13.48 11.97 -1.75
N GLU A 64 14.69 12.47 -1.89
CA GLU A 64 15.73 12.36 -0.85
C GLU A 64 15.31 13.07 0.44
N GLN A 65 14.65 14.22 0.30
CA GLN A 65 14.09 14.93 1.46
C GLN A 65 12.93 14.15 2.11
N ILE A 66 12.08 13.50 1.32
CA ILE A 66 11.01 12.62 1.86
C ILE A 66 11.63 11.52 2.73
N LYS A 67 12.66 10.84 2.21
CA LYS A 67 13.39 9.80 2.97
C LYS A 67 13.99 10.34 4.27
N LYS A 68 14.61 11.49 4.20
CA LYS A 68 15.22 12.13 5.36
C LYS A 68 14.21 12.56 6.42
N ILE A 69 13.02 12.99 6.02
CA ILE A 69 11.94 13.36 6.93
C ILE A 69 11.39 12.12 7.64
N ILE A 70 11.09 11.07 6.88
CA ILE A 70 10.47 9.88 7.44
C ILE A 70 11.43 9.06 8.31
N SER A 71 12.73 9.01 7.96
CA SER A 71 13.74 8.26 8.73
C SER A 71 14.00 8.83 10.11
N LYS A 72 13.65 10.08 10.35
CA LYS A 72 13.77 10.73 11.66
C LYS A 72 12.60 10.45 12.59
N GLN A 73 11.53 9.80 12.07
CA GLN A 73 10.37 9.52 12.87
C GLN A 73 10.55 8.24 13.68
N ASN A 74 10.00 8.25 14.87
CA ASN A 74 9.98 7.07 15.74
C ASN A 74 8.54 6.50 15.76
N PHE A 75 8.36 5.35 15.15
CA PHE A 75 7.12 4.60 15.16
C PHE A 75 7.21 3.49 16.19
N ASN A 76 6.77 3.77 17.40
CA ASN A 76 6.75 2.76 18.46
C ASN A 76 5.70 1.71 18.16
N LYS A 77 6.02 0.44 18.36
CA LYS A 77 5.14 -0.72 18.48
C LYS A 77 3.84 -0.66 17.65
N ILE A 78 3.95 -0.40 16.36
CA ILE A 78 2.82 -0.47 15.42
C ILE A 78 2.94 -1.71 14.53
N LYS A 79 1.81 -2.30 14.19
CA LYS A 79 1.71 -3.42 13.26
C LYS A 79 1.04 -2.96 11.96
N ILE A 80 1.76 -3.07 10.86
CA ILE A 80 1.28 -2.63 9.54
C ILE A 80 1.14 -3.83 8.62
N LEU A 81 -0.05 -4.01 8.04
CA LEU A 81 -0.30 -5.02 7.04
C LEU A 81 -0.39 -4.39 5.65
N LEU A 82 0.37 -4.93 4.68
CA LEU A 82 0.26 -4.58 3.27
C LEU A 82 -0.34 -5.73 2.46
N THR A 83 -1.07 -5.39 1.40
CA THR A 83 -1.47 -6.35 0.39
C THR A 83 -0.90 -6.00 -0.98
N GLY A 84 -0.59 -7.03 -1.76
CA GLY A 84 -0.15 -6.89 -3.15
C GLY A 84 1.33 -7.19 -3.36
N SER A 85 1.68 -7.44 -4.64
CA SER A 85 3.04 -7.78 -5.08
C SER A 85 3.53 -6.91 -6.24
N GLY A 86 2.74 -5.89 -6.62
CA GLY A 86 3.00 -5.01 -7.74
C GLY A 86 3.91 -3.82 -7.41
N ARG A 87 3.96 -2.86 -8.34
CA ARG A 87 4.80 -1.65 -8.21
C ARG A 87 4.40 -0.81 -6.97
N ALA A 88 3.11 -0.70 -6.66
CA ALA A 88 2.62 0.05 -5.50
C ALA A 88 3.09 -0.59 -4.19
N SER A 89 2.96 -1.91 -4.06
CA SER A 89 3.45 -2.64 -2.90
C SER A 89 4.97 -2.47 -2.72
N LYS A 90 5.75 -2.56 -3.80
CA LYS A 90 7.20 -2.33 -3.75
C LYS A 90 7.55 -0.92 -3.25
N GLY A 91 6.83 0.10 -3.74
CA GLY A 91 7.01 1.48 -3.26
C GLY A 91 6.60 1.68 -1.80
N ALA A 92 5.53 1.04 -1.35
CA ALA A 92 5.10 1.06 0.04
C ALA A 92 6.15 0.41 0.95
N ILE A 93 6.66 -0.77 0.59
CA ILE A 93 7.74 -1.47 1.31
C ILE A 93 8.99 -0.61 1.41
N GLU A 94 9.39 0.04 0.31
CA GLU A 94 10.52 0.95 0.27
C GLU A 94 10.36 2.08 1.29
N MET A 95 9.18 2.72 1.35
CA MET A 95 8.91 3.80 2.29
C MET A 95 8.90 3.32 3.74
N LEU A 96 8.32 2.16 4.04
CA LEU A 96 8.33 1.58 5.38
C LEU A 96 9.74 1.26 5.86
N LYS A 97 10.62 0.77 4.96
CA LYS A 97 12.03 0.55 5.27
C LYS A 97 12.77 1.85 5.57
N HIS A 98 12.47 2.93 4.83
CA HIS A 98 13.02 4.25 5.14
C HIS A 98 12.49 4.84 6.46
N ALA A 99 11.30 4.43 6.89
CA ALA A 99 10.76 4.76 8.20
C ALA A 99 11.34 3.90 9.35
N ASN A 100 12.35 3.06 9.06
CA ASN A 100 12.96 2.11 9.99
C ASN A 100 11.96 1.09 10.58
N ILE A 101 10.91 0.76 9.85
CA ILE A 101 9.92 -0.25 10.25
C ILE A 101 10.38 -1.61 9.72
N LYS A 102 10.46 -2.58 10.60
CA LYS A 102 11.01 -3.91 10.32
C LYS A 102 10.04 -4.79 9.52
N GLN A 103 10.50 -5.37 8.44
CA GLN A 103 9.74 -6.38 7.70
C GLN A 103 9.85 -7.75 8.38
N VAL A 104 8.72 -8.41 8.56
CA VAL A 104 8.63 -9.77 9.11
C VAL A 104 7.80 -10.67 8.21
N SER A 105 7.93 -11.99 8.35
CA SER A 105 7.07 -12.94 7.67
C SER A 105 5.62 -12.82 8.16
N ILE A 106 4.65 -13.25 7.37
CA ILE A 106 3.24 -13.21 7.82
C ILE A 106 3.01 -14.15 9.00
N ASN A 107 3.73 -15.26 9.09
CA ASN A 107 3.66 -16.17 10.20
C ASN A 107 4.16 -15.52 11.50
N ASP A 108 5.30 -14.84 11.44
CA ASP A 108 5.83 -14.09 12.59
C ASP A 108 4.92 -12.92 12.97
N TYR A 109 4.37 -12.23 11.96
CA TYR A 109 3.42 -11.13 12.15
C TYR A 109 2.21 -11.57 12.98
N LEU A 110 1.68 -12.78 12.75
CA LEU A 110 0.51 -13.30 13.45
C LEU A 110 0.84 -13.86 14.84
N ASN A 111 1.97 -14.54 14.98
CA ASN A 111 2.23 -15.38 16.13
C ASN A 111 3.17 -14.75 17.16
N ASN A 112 3.97 -13.76 16.76
CA ASN A 112 4.97 -13.18 17.65
C ASN A 112 4.54 -11.81 18.17
N LYS A 113 4.92 -11.52 19.42
CA LYS A 113 4.82 -10.17 20.00
C LYS A 113 6.09 -9.40 19.73
N TYR A 114 5.94 -8.17 19.29
CA TYR A 114 7.05 -7.26 19.00
C TYR A 114 6.99 -6.02 19.90
N SER A 115 8.14 -5.55 20.33
CA SER A 115 8.30 -4.27 21.05
C SER A 115 8.60 -3.09 20.10
N GLU A 116 8.85 -3.38 18.84
CA GLU A 116 9.19 -2.42 17.79
C GLU A 116 8.10 -2.35 16.71
N ALA A 117 8.17 -1.34 15.84
CA ALA A 117 7.29 -1.24 14.68
C ALA A 117 7.62 -2.32 13.64
N ILE A 118 6.61 -3.03 13.19
CA ILE A 118 6.76 -4.09 12.19
C ILE A 118 5.75 -3.96 11.06
N PHE A 119 6.11 -4.52 9.90
CA PHE A 119 5.14 -4.73 8.84
C PHE A 119 5.28 -6.10 8.20
N SER A 120 4.19 -6.60 7.64
CA SER A 120 4.18 -7.75 6.76
C SER A 120 3.45 -7.43 5.46
N ASN A 121 3.80 -8.15 4.40
CA ASN A 121 3.18 -7.99 3.09
C ASN A 121 2.68 -9.34 2.58
N ILE A 122 1.42 -9.39 2.16
CA ILE A 122 0.78 -10.58 1.61
C ILE A 122 0.33 -10.34 0.16
N SER A 123 0.58 -11.31 -0.69
CA SER A 123 0.12 -11.32 -2.08
C SER A 123 -1.35 -11.76 -2.17
N ALA A 124 -1.98 -11.56 -3.33
CA ALA A 124 -3.32 -12.09 -3.58
C ALA A 124 -3.41 -13.61 -3.41
N LYS A 125 -2.37 -14.34 -3.81
CA LYS A 125 -2.32 -15.81 -3.67
C LYS A 125 -2.31 -16.25 -2.21
N GLU A 126 -1.77 -15.45 -1.31
CA GLU A 126 -1.67 -15.78 0.11
C GLU A 126 -2.95 -15.50 0.89
N HIS A 127 -3.77 -14.54 0.45
CA HIS A 127 -4.98 -14.18 1.18
C HIS A 127 -6.29 -14.58 0.49
N ILE A 128 -6.27 -15.01 -0.78
CA ILE A 128 -7.45 -15.53 -1.47
C ILE A 128 -7.42 -17.05 -1.42
N GLU A 129 -8.50 -17.65 -0.94
CA GLU A 129 -8.68 -19.09 -1.00
C GLU A 129 -10.04 -19.41 -1.64
N ARG A 130 -10.12 -20.60 -2.24
CA ARG A 130 -11.36 -21.12 -2.82
C ARG A 130 -12.09 -21.99 -1.82
N LYS A 131 -13.30 -21.60 -1.45
CA LYS A 131 -14.16 -22.33 -0.53
C LYS A 131 -15.57 -22.44 -1.13
N ASP A 132 -16.12 -23.65 -1.17
CA ASP A 132 -17.46 -23.94 -1.69
C ASP A 132 -17.68 -23.35 -3.12
N GLY A 133 -16.67 -23.47 -3.99
CA GLY A 133 -16.71 -22.95 -5.35
C GLY A 133 -16.58 -21.44 -5.51
N LYS A 134 -16.40 -20.68 -4.41
CA LYS A 134 -16.25 -19.22 -4.39
C LYS A 134 -14.88 -18.82 -3.84
N ASP A 135 -14.33 -17.76 -4.41
CA ASP A 135 -13.11 -17.16 -3.88
C ASP A 135 -13.48 -16.26 -2.69
N ILE A 136 -12.79 -16.46 -1.58
CA ILE A 136 -12.94 -15.64 -0.36
C ILE A 136 -11.60 -15.03 0.05
N SER A 137 -11.66 -13.88 0.69
CA SER A 137 -10.45 -13.22 1.21
C SER A 137 -10.28 -13.51 2.70
N LYS A 138 -9.06 -13.91 3.08
CA LYS A 138 -8.65 -14.09 4.48
C LYS A 138 -8.09 -12.83 5.12
N VAL A 139 -8.02 -11.70 4.40
CA VAL A 139 -7.44 -10.45 4.91
C VAL A 139 -8.07 -10.04 6.25
N LYS A 140 -9.38 -10.24 6.42
CA LYS A 140 -10.06 -9.99 7.69
C LYS A 140 -9.33 -10.61 8.88
N ASN A 141 -8.87 -11.85 8.74
CA ASN A 141 -8.23 -12.60 9.84
C ASN A 141 -6.90 -12.00 10.30
N TYR A 142 -6.25 -11.22 9.42
CA TYR A 142 -4.98 -10.55 9.71
C TYR A 142 -5.19 -9.16 10.35
N LEU A 143 -6.39 -8.57 10.25
CA LEU A 143 -6.67 -7.21 10.67
C LEU A 143 -6.98 -7.06 12.16
N PHE A 144 -7.29 -8.13 12.88
CA PHE A 144 -7.63 -8.08 14.30
C PHE A 144 -6.53 -7.51 15.21
N ASP A 145 -5.28 -7.64 14.80
CA ASP A 145 -4.11 -7.12 15.54
C ASP A 145 -3.23 -6.25 14.63
N THR A 146 -3.89 -5.46 13.76
CA THR A 146 -3.26 -4.56 12.80
C THR A 146 -3.65 -3.12 13.12
N ASP A 147 -2.67 -2.25 13.31
CA ASP A 147 -2.92 -0.82 13.57
C ASP A 147 -3.12 -0.04 12.25
N ILE A 148 -2.42 -0.44 11.19
CA ILE A 148 -2.48 0.22 9.87
C ILE A 148 -2.60 -0.83 8.77
N PHE A 149 -3.59 -0.68 7.90
CA PHE A 149 -3.76 -1.49 6.71
C PHE A 149 -3.52 -0.65 5.45
N ILE A 150 -2.60 -1.12 4.57
CA ILE A 150 -2.28 -0.46 3.30
C ILE A 150 -2.60 -1.40 2.14
N ALA A 151 -3.65 -1.09 1.40
CA ALA A 151 -4.09 -1.86 0.24
C ALA A 151 -3.31 -1.45 -1.02
N CYS A 152 -2.33 -2.26 -1.43
CA CYS A 152 -1.49 -2.01 -2.61
C CYS A 152 -1.75 -3.00 -3.76
N HIS A 153 -2.74 -3.87 -3.64
CA HIS A 153 -3.08 -4.82 -4.69
C HIS A 153 -4.03 -4.21 -5.72
N TYR A 154 -3.96 -4.72 -6.94
CA TYR A 154 -5.00 -4.46 -7.94
C TYR A 154 -6.29 -5.13 -7.48
N TRP A 155 -7.39 -4.39 -7.48
CA TRP A 155 -8.71 -4.92 -7.20
C TRP A 155 -9.55 -4.98 -8.48
N ASP A 156 -10.11 -6.16 -8.76
CA ASP A 156 -11.08 -6.40 -9.81
C ASP A 156 -12.45 -6.64 -9.15
N PRO A 157 -13.58 -6.14 -9.69
CA PRO A 157 -14.92 -6.42 -9.18
C PRO A 157 -15.26 -7.90 -9.03
N LYS A 158 -14.56 -8.77 -9.77
CA LYS A 158 -14.67 -10.23 -9.67
C LYS A 158 -13.98 -10.83 -8.45
N PHE A 159 -13.03 -10.08 -7.84
CA PHE A 159 -12.33 -10.55 -6.66
C PHE A 159 -13.19 -10.44 -5.40
N PRO A 160 -12.97 -11.30 -4.41
CA PRO A 160 -13.68 -11.21 -3.15
C PRO A 160 -13.35 -9.91 -2.43
N LYS A 161 -14.34 -9.34 -1.75
CA LYS A 161 -14.10 -8.19 -0.87
C LYS A 161 -13.15 -8.61 0.25
N LEU A 162 -12.20 -7.75 0.60
CA LEU A 162 -11.22 -8.01 1.65
C LEU A 162 -11.89 -8.16 3.02
N PHE A 163 -12.85 -7.28 3.30
CA PHE A 163 -13.72 -7.30 4.47
C PHE A 163 -15.01 -6.51 4.17
N PHE A 164 -15.98 -6.58 5.07
CA PHE A 164 -17.26 -5.89 4.95
C PHE A 164 -17.40 -4.83 6.05
N PRO A 165 -18.23 -3.79 5.88
CA PRO A 165 -18.43 -2.75 6.89
C PRO A 165 -18.77 -3.29 8.29
N LYS A 166 -19.54 -4.37 8.37
CA LYS A 166 -19.89 -5.04 9.63
C LYS A 166 -18.66 -5.53 10.42
N HIS A 167 -17.54 -5.78 9.75
CA HIS A 167 -16.31 -6.26 10.39
C HIS A 167 -15.47 -5.13 11.00
N ILE A 168 -15.75 -3.86 10.64
CA ILE A 168 -14.93 -2.73 11.12
C ILE A 168 -14.98 -2.62 12.64
N ASN A 169 -16.14 -2.87 13.24
CA ASN A 169 -16.31 -2.86 14.69
C ASN A 169 -15.68 -4.07 15.41
N GLU A 170 -15.22 -5.06 14.65
CA GLU A 170 -14.52 -6.25 15.17
C GLU A 170 -13.00 -6.06 15.19
N PHE A 171 -12.49 -5.06 14.44
CA PHE A 171 -11.06 -4.73 14.42
C PHE A 171 -10.70 -3.85 15.62
N LYS A 172 -9.41 -3.85 15.94
CA LYS A 172 -8.85 -3.14 17.08
C LYS A 172 -8.95 -1.61 16.93
#